data_c69e12f1d06c0af72286e683c19deb77
#
_entry.id   c69e12f1d06c0af72286e683c19deb77
#
_cell.length_a   1.000
_cell.length_b   1.000
_cell.length_c   1.000
_cell.angle_alpha   90.00
_cell.angle_beta   90.00
_cell.angle_gamma   90.00
#
_symmetry.space_group_name_H-M   'P 1'
#
loop_
_entity.id
_entity.type
_entity.pdbx_description
1 polymer ?
#
loop_
_entity_poly.entity_id
_entity_poly.type
_entity_poly.pdbx_seq_one_letter_code
_entity_poly.pdbx_strand_id
1 'polypeptide(L)'
;IITLTIAALEILPISLVALAGAVLLILTGCMNLNDAFHGIEWKVIFLIAGLWPLSIAIQETGLAAVAVNRLLEFVGSGTPLLVISLFLFFSMLLTLMISGQVSAIVMIPLAIAAATRMDIDPRPFALAVAMGCSLAFITPLGHPVNIMVMNPGGYTFKDFTRVGFPLTIVVFFTI
;
A
#
# COMPACT_ATOMS: atom_id res chain seq x y z
N ILE A 1 4.19 4.19 -24.79
CA ILE A 1 3.01 3.40 -25.25
C ILE A 1 3.39 1.92 -25.35
N ILE A 2 4.43 1.54 -26.11
CA ILE A 2 4.86 0.14 -26.29
C ILE A 2 5.13 -0.55 -24.94
N THR A 3 5.85 0.08 -24.03
CA THR A 3 6.12 -0.44 -22.67
C THR A 3 4.86 -0.66 -21.87
N LEU A 4 3.90 0.26 -21.93
CA LEU A 4 2.62 0.13 -21.25
C LEU A 4 1.78 -1.01 -21.85
N THR A 5 1.82 -1.19 -23.17
CA THR A 5 1.10 -2.30 -23.82
C THR A 5 1.68 -3.66 -23.43
N ILE A 6 3.01 -3.79 -23.39
CA ILE A 6 3.68 -5.05 -22.99
C ILE A 6 3.41 -5.35 -21.51
N ALA A 7 3.42 -4.32 -20.66
CA ALA A 7 3.08 -4.46 -19.24
C ALA A 7 1.60 -4.89 -19.03
N ALA A 8 0.67 -4.31 -19.80
CA ALA A 8 -0.75 -4.64 -19.74
C ALA A 8 -1.08 -6.05 -20.25
N LEU A 9 -0.25 -6.60 -21.14
CA LEU A 9 -0.41 -7.97 -21.66
C LEU A 9 0.23 -9.03 -20.74
N GLU A 10 0.84 -8.62 -19.61
CA GLU A 10 1.49 -9.50 -18.63
C GLU A 10 2.53 -10.47 -19.22
N ILE A 11 3.07 -10.17 -20.42
CA ILE A 11 4.07 -11.00 -21.10
C ILE A 11 5.39 -11.05 -20.32
N LEU A 12 5.73 -9.95 -19.66
CA LEU A 12 6.93 -9.80 -18.84
C LEU A 12 6.58 -9.13 -17.50
N PRO A 13 7.35 -9.40 -16.43
CA PRO A 13 7.19 -8.70 -15.17
C PRO A 13 7.24 -7.18 -15.36
N ILE A 14 6.29 -6.46 -14.77
CA ILE A 14 6.17 -5.00 -14.92
C ILE A 14 7.45 -4.25 -14.56
N SER A 15 8.23 -4.76 -13.58
CA SER A 15 9.52 -4.20 -13.19
C SER A 15 10.56 -4.23 -14.31
N LEU A 16 10.64 -5.33 -15.06
CA LEU A 16 11.54 -5.46 -16.21
C LEU A 16 11.12 -4.54 -17.35
N VAL A 17 9.82 -4.48 -17.65
CA VAL A 17 9.28 -3.64 -18.71
C VAL A 17 9.48 -2.16 -18.38
N ALA A 18 9.26 -1.75 -17.15
CA ALA A 18 9.48 -0.39 -16.70
C ALA A 18 10.97 0.00 -16.75
N LEU A 19 11.86 -0.89 -16.29
CA LEU A 19 13.30 -0.64 -16.36
C LEU A 19 13.80 -0.55 -17.80
N ALA A 20 13.40 -1.48 -18.67
CA ALA A 20 13.74 -1.45 -20.09
C ALA A 20 13.22 -0.18 -20.78
N GLY A 21 12.00 0.25 -20.44
CA GLY A 21 11.42 1.50 -20.94
C GLY A 21 12.22 2.73 -20.52
N ALA A 22 12.65 2.81 -19.27
CA ALA A 22 13.49 3.89 -18.76
C ALA A 22 14.86 3.93 -19.47
N VAL A 23 15.50 2.77 -19.63
CA VAL A 23 16.77 2.65 -20.37
C VAL A 23 16.61 3.09 -21.83
N LEU A 24 15.55 2.67 -22.50
CA LEU A 24 15.27 3.08 -23.88
C LEU A 24 15.07 4.60 -24.00
N LEU A 25 14.39 5.25 -23.05
CA LEU A 25 14.22 6.71 -23.05
C LEU A 25 15.56 7.45 -22.95
N ILE A 26 16.51 6.91 -22.17
CA ILE A 26 17.85 7.47 -22.05
C ILE A 26 18.64 7.23 -23.34
N LEU A 27 18.62 6.01 -23.90
CA LEU A 27 19.37 5.66 -25.12
C LEU A 27 18.86 6.40 -26.35
N THR A 28 17.56 6.68 -26.43
CA THR A 28 16.96 7.46 -27.53
C THR A 28 17.17 8.97 -27.37
N GLY A 29 17.80 9.42 -26.29
CA GLY A 29 18.04 10.84 -26.03
C GLY A 29 16.79 11.64 -25.65
N CYS A 30 15.67 10.96 -25.39
CA CYS A 30 14.43 11.62 -24.92
C CYS A 30 14.56 12.17 -23.51
N MET A 31 15.50 11.63 -22.72
CA MET A 31 15.76 12.05 -21.34
C MET A 31 17.23 11.94 -21.01
N ASN A 32 17.79 12.94 -20.32
CA ASN A 32 19.15 12.90 -19.84
C ASN A 32 19.29 12.00 -18.61
N LEU A 33 20.48 11.44 -18.40
CA LEU A 33 20.76 10.57 -17.26
C LEU A 33 20.49 11.30 -15.91
N ASN A 34 20.85 12.58 -15.83
CA ASN A 34 20.62 13.39 -14.65
C ASN A 34 19.12 13.55 -14.36
N ASP A 35 18.31 13.79 -15.38
CA ASP A 35 16.86 13.93 -15.23
C ASP A 35 16.23 12.61 -14.79
N ALA A 36 16.74 11.48 -15.30
CA ALA A 36 16.32 10.16 -14.88
C ALA A 36 16.61 9.92 -13.38
N PHE A 37 17.82 10.27 -12.92
CA PHE A 37 18.18 10.15 -11.49
C PHE A 37 17.37 11.09 -10.59
N HIS A 38 17.04 12.31 -11.04
CA HIS A 38 16.19 13.23 -10.30
C HIS A 38 14.73 12.79 -10.27
N GLY A 39 14.28 12.04 -11.28
CA GLY A 39 12.94 11.44 -11.31
C GLY A 39 12.75 10.27 -10.34
N ILE A 40 13.84 9.72 -9.78
CA ILE A 40 13.77 8.64 -8.79
C ILE A 40 13.39 9.22 -7.42
N GLU A 41 12.31 8.75 -6.85
CA GLU A 41 11.93 9.08 -5.47
C GLU A 41 12.79 8.31 -4.46
N TRP A 42 14.05 8.72 -4.31
CA TRP A 42 15.03 8.11 -3.40
C TRP A 42 14.51 7.97 -1.98
N LYS A 43 13.69 8.93 -1.53
CA LYS A 43 13.05 8.89 -0.21
C LYS A 43 12.22 7.63 -0.02
N VAL A 44 11.46 7.22 -1.02
CA VAL A 44 10.63 6.00 -0.98
C VAL A 44 11.51 4.75 -0.95
N ILE A 45 12.57 4.71 -1.77
CA ILE A 45 13.52 3.59 -1.81
C ILE A 45 14.19 3.39 -0.45
N PHE A 46 14.73 4.46 0.15
CA PHE A 46 15.37 4.39 1.45
C PHE A 46 14.39 4.06 2.58
N LEU A 47 13.15 4.56 2.48
CA LEU A 47 12.10 4.24 3.44
C LEU A 47 11.75 2.74 3.39
N ILE A 48 11.56 2.17 2.21
CA ILE A 48 11.28 0.74 2.03
C ILE A 48 12.47 -0.09 2.53
N ALA A 49 13.69 0.26 2.11
CA ALA A 49 14.90 -0.45 2.53
C ALA A 49 15.11 -0.40 4.06
N GLY A 50 14.80 0.74 4.71
CA GLY A 50 14.91 0.88 6.17
C GLY A 50 13.81 0.17 6.94
N LEU A 51 12.60 0.05 6.38
CA LEU A 51 11.48 -0.63 7.03
C LEU A 51 11.46 -2.15 6.79
N TRP A 52 12.16 -2.63 5.78
CA TRP A 52 12.26 -4.06 5.49
C TRP A 52 12.80 -4.87 6.68
N PRO A 53 13.92 -4.48 7.33
CA PRO A 53 14.40 -5.15 8.55
C PRO A 53 13.38 -5.13 9.69
N LEU A 54 12.57 -4.07 9.82
CA LEU A 54 11.51 -4.01 10.81
C LEU A 54 10.44 -5.09 10.56
N SER A 55 10.06 -5.31 9.32
CA SER A 55 9.13 -6.38 8.94
C SER A 55 9.69 -7.77 9.31
N ILE A 56 10.97 -8.00 9.08
CA ILE A 56 11.66 -9.23 9.47
C ILE A 56 11.67 -9.37 11.01
N ALA A 57 12.03 -8.30 11.72
CA ALA A 57 12.07 -8.32 13.18
C ALA A 57 10.70 -8.62 13.81
N ILE A 58 9.61 -8.10 13.25
CA ILE A 58 8.25 -8.39 13.70
C ILE A 58 7.92 -9.89 13.57
N GLN A 59 8.40 -10.54 12.51
CA GLN A 59 8.21 -11.97 12.30
C GLN A 59 9.10 -12.81 13.22
N GLU A 60 10.41 -12.50 13.27
CA GLU A 60 11.40 -13.25 14.06
C GLU A 60 11.16 -13.14 15.58
N THR A 61 10.74 -12.00 16.07
CA THR A 61 10.40 -11.80 17.49
C THR A 61 9.09 -12.46 17.91
N GLY A 62 8.32 -12.99 16.96
CA GLY A 62 6.99 -13.54 17.22
C GLY A 62 5.92 -12.49 17.54
N LEU A 63 6.24 -11.20 17.44
CA LEU A 63 5.29 -10.12 17.68
C LEU A 63 4.07 -10.22 16.76
N ALA A 64 4.30 -10.61 15.50
CA ALA A 64 3.20 -10.89 14.55
C ALA A 64 2.24 -11.95 15.11
N ALA A 65 2.79 -13.04 15.64
CA ALA A 65 1.99 -14.13 16.21
C ALA A 65 1.17 -13.68 17.43
N VAL A 66 1.78 -12.88 18.31
CA VAL A 66 1.09 -12.33 19.49
C VAL A 66 -0.03 -11.39 19.07
N ALA A 67 0.23 -10.45 18.15
CA ALA A 67 -0.77 -9.50 17.66
C ALA A 67 -1.94 -10.22 16.99
N VAL A 68 -1.65 -11.22 16.14
CA VAL A 68 -2.68 -12.02 15.47
C VAL A 68 -3.49 -12.84 16.45
N ASN A 69 -2.86 -13.48 17.45
CA ASN A 69 -3.59 -14.24 18.47
C ASN A 69 -4.56 -13.35 19.25
N ARG A 70 -4.12 -12.17 19.66
CA ARG A 70 -4.99 -11.19 20.35
C ARG A 70 -6.15 -10.75 19.47
N LEU A 71 -5.90 -10.52 18.19
CA LEU A 71 -6.94 -10.17 17.24
C LEU A 71 -7.96 -11.32 17.09
N LEU A 72 -7.47 -12.55 16.93
CA LEU A 72 -8.34 -13.73 16.80
C LEU A 72 -9.11 -14.03 18.11
N GLU A 73 -8.49 -13.84 19.28
CA GLU A 73 -9.18 -13.92 20.58
C GLU A 73 -10.31 -12.90 20.69
N PHE A 74 -10.07 -11.66 20.23
CA PHE A 74 -11.08 -10.59 20.25
C PHE A 74 -12.24 -10.86 19.29
N VAL A 75 -11.93 -11.39 18.10
CA VAL A 75 -12.92 -11.71 17.06
C VAL A 75 -13.66 -13.03 17.37
N GLY A 76 -13.11 -13.88 18.23
CA GLY A 76 -13.63 -15.21 18.52
C GLY A 76 -13.50 -16.15 17.32
N SER A 77 -14.42 -17.11 17.19
CA SER A 77 -14.50 -18.02 16.03
C SER A 77 -15.06 -17.31 14.78
N GLY A 78 -14.63 -16.07 14.53
CA GLY A 78 -15.12 -15.24 13.44
C GLY A 78 -14.84 -15.86 12.07
N THR A 79 -15.70 -15.54 11.13
CA THR A 79 -15.51 -15.96 9.74
C THR A 79 -14.24 -15.34 9.16
N PRO A 80 -13.53 -16.01 8.25
CA PRO A 80 -12.35 -15.46 7.58
C PRO A 80 -12.59 -14.07 6.97
N LEU A 81 -13.79 -13.86 6.46
CA LEU A 81 -14.22 -12.58 5.90
C LEU A 81 -14.16 -11.44 6.93
N LEU A 82 -14.52 -11.70 8.17
CA LEU A 82 -14.48 -10.69 9.23
C LEU A 82 -13.03 -10.32 9.56
N VAL A 83 -12.13 -11.29 9.61
CA VAL A 83 -10.70 -11.02 9.84
C VAL A 83 -10.09 -10.24 8.68
N ILE A 84 -10.40 -10.61 7.43
CA ILE A 84 -9.98 -9.89 6.23
C ILE A 84 -10.48 -8.43 6.27
N SER A 85 -11.75 -8.22 6.61
CA SER A 85 -12.33 -6.87 6.71
C SER A 85 -11.66 -6.03 7.81
N LEU A 86 -11.25 -6.65 8.91
CA LEU A 86 -10.47 -5.97 9.96
C LEU A 86 -9.09 -5.55 9.48
N PHE A 87 -8.38 -6.43 8.73
CA PHE A 87 -7.10 -6.07 8.14
C PHE A 87 -7.24 -4.91 7.15
N LEU A 88 -8.27 -4.91 6.31
CA LEU A 88 -8.61 -3.80 5.42
C LEU A 88 -8.85 -2.52 6.22
N PHE A 89 -9.68 -2.58 7.27
CA PHE A 89 -10.01 -1.43 8.10
C PHE A 89 -8.79 -0.86 8.83
N PHE A 90 -7.97 -1.71 9.48
CA PHE A 90 -6.78 -1.25 10.19
C PHE A 90 -5.71 -0.71 9.24
N SER A 91 -5.54 -1.32 8.07
CA SER A 91 -4.62 -0.82 7.05
C SER A 91 -5.03 0.56 6.54
N MET A 92 -6.33 0.76 6.31
CA MET A 92 -6.89 2.06 5.95
C MET A 92 -6.65 3.09 7.06
N LEU A 93 -6.93 2.74 8.32
CA LEU A 93 -6.74 3.65 9.46
C LEU A 93 -5.28 4.07 9.62
N LEU A 94 -4.35 3.12 9.52
CA LEU A 94 -2.91 3.41 9.55
C LEU A 94 -2.49 4.33 8.39
N THR A 95 -3.02 4.09 7.20
CA THR A 95 -2.69 4.89 6.02
C THR A 95 -3.11 6.35 6.16
N LEU A 96 -4.22 6.62 6.84
CA LEU A 96 -4.66 7.98 7.12
C LEU A 96 -3.70 8.75 8.02
N MET A 97 -2.90 8.05 8.83
CA MET A 97 -1.97 8.65 9.81
C MET A 97 -0.54 8.74 9.27
N ILE A 98 -0.07 7.74 8.52
CA ILE A 98 1.35 7.62 8.18
C ILE A 98 1.56 7.76 6.66
N SER A 99 1.34 6.72 5.94
CA SER A 99 1.29 6.64 4.46
C SER A 99 0.97 5.20 4.05
N GLY A 100 0.46 5.01 2.83
CA GLY A 100 0.10 3.66 2.35
C GLY A 100 1.29 2.71 2.27
N GLN A 101 2.47 3.19 1.85
CA GLN A 101 3.67 2.36 1.74
C GLN A 101 4.12 1.82 3.10
N VAL A 102 4.19 2.69 4.11
CA VAL A 102 4.60 2.29 5.48
C VAL A 102 3.57 1.33 6.08
N SER A 103 2.29 1.65 5.92
CA SER A 103 1.20 0.80 6.40
C SER A 103 1.25 -0.59 5.78
N ALA A 104 1.50 -0.70 4.47
CA ALA A 104 1.62 -1.98 3.78
C ALA A 104 2.77 -2.83 4.34
N ILE A 105 3.96 -2.24 4.53
CA ILE A 105 5.15 -2.96 5.04
C ILE A 105 4.90 -3.55 6.43
N VAL A 106 4.15 -2.85 7.28
CA VAL A 106 3.81 -3.32 8.62
C VAL A 106 2.66 -4.34 8.60
N MET A 107 1.61 -4.07 7.82
CA MET A 107 0.38 -4.87 7.87
C MET A 107 0.42 -6.15 7.05
N ILE A 108 1.18 -6.20 5.94
CA ILE A 108 1.27 -7.41 5.10
C ILE A 108 1.82 -8.62 5.88
N PRO A 109 2.94 -8.53 6.63
CA PRO A 109 3.44 -9.66 7.41
C PRO A 109 2.44 -10.16 8.46
N LEU A 110 1.71 -9.23 9.11
CA LEU A 110 0.66 -9.57 10.07
C LEU A 110 -0.51 -10.30 9.40
N ALA A 111 -0.91 -9.83 8.23
CA ALA A 111 -1.98 -10.41 7.42
C ALA A 111 -1.63 -11.84 6.96
N ILE A 112 -0.40 -12.05 6.48
CA ILE A 112 0.09 -13.36 6.09
C ILE A 112 0.16 -14.30 7.30
N ALA A 113 0.64 -13.82 8.45
CA ALA A 113 0.68 -14.61 9.67
C ALA A 113 -0.72 -15.02 10.15
N ALA A 114 -1.73 -14.13 10.01
CA ALA A 114 -3.13 -14.43 10.32
C ALA A 114 -3.69 -15.52 9.41
N ALA A 115 -3.49 -15.38 8.10
CA ALA A 115 -3.92 -16.37 7.11
C ALA A 115 -3.32 -17.75 7.38
N THR A 116 -2.01 -17.82 7.65
CA THR A 116 -1.30 -19.06 7.96
C THR A 116 -1.84 -19.70 9.25
N ARG A 117 -2.18 -18.89 10.27
CA ARG A 117 -2.77 -19.39 11.52
C ARG A 117 -4.18 -19.95 11.35
N MET A 118 -4.93 -19.41 10.39
CA MET A 118 -6.28 -19.88 10.07
C MET A 118 -6.28 -21.01 9.04
N ASP A 119 -5.11 -21.42 8.54
CA ASP A 119 -4.93 -22.41 7.45
C ASP A 119 -5.67 -22.02 6.17
N ILE A 120 -5.59 -20.73 5.80
CA ILE A 120 -6.26 -20.14 4.64
C ILE A 120 -5.21 -19.53 3.71
N ASP A 121 -5.55 -19.42 2.42
CA ASP A 121 -4.71 -18.74 1.42
C ASP A 121 -4.41 -17.29 1.87
N PRO A 122 -3.13 -16.89 1.96
CA PRO A 122 -2.75 -15.54 2.37
C PRO A 122 -3.04 -14.46 1.33
N ARG A 123 -3.34 -14.80 0.07
CA ARG A 123 -3.57 -13.84 -1.01
C ARG A 123 -4.72 -12.87 -0.72
N PRO A 124 -5.92 -13.31 -0.30
CA PRO A 124 -7.02 -12.41 0.04
C PRO A 124 -6.67 -11.45 1.16
N PHE A 125 -5.89 -11.90 2.15
CA PHE A 125 -5.44 -11.07 3.28
C PHE A 125 -4.46 -9.98 2.81
N ALA A 126 -3.47 -10.35 2.00
CA ALA A 126 -2.53 -9.39 1.43
C ALA A 126 -3.23 -8.38 0.52
N LEU A 127 -4.22 -8.84 -0.26
CA LEU A 127 -5.00 -7.99 -1.15
C LEU A 127 -5.83 -6.97 -0.35
N ALA A 128 -6.50 -7.41 0.71
CA ALA A 128 -7.26 -6.53 1.59
C ALA A 128 -6.39 -5.44 2.23
N VAL A 129 -5.18 -5.81 2.68
CA VAL A 129 -4.20 -4.82 3.17
C VAL A 129 -3.81 -3.84 2.08
N ALA A 130 -3.47 -4.32 0.88
CA ALA A 130 -3.08 -3.46 -0.24
C ALA A 130 -4.20 -2.49 -0.64
N MET A 131 -5.45 -2.97 -0.67
CA MET A 131 -6.62 -2.13 -0.91
C MET A 131 -6.81 -1.11 0.22
N GLY A 132 -6.74 -1.52 1.49
CA GLY A 132 -6.83 -0.62 2.63
C GLY A 132 -5.76 0.48 2.62
N CYS A 133 -4.54 0.13 2.23
CA CYS A 133 -3.45 1.09 2.07
C CYS A 133 -3.65 2.09 0.92
N SER A 134 -4.55 1.80 0.00
CA SER A 134 -4.90 2.70 -1.11
C SER A 134 -6.09 3.63 -0.79
N LEU A 135 -6.83 3.37 0.30
CA LEU A 135 -8.03 4.11 0.69
C LEU A 135 -7.71 5.34 1.57
N ALA A 136 -6.84 6.21 1.07
CA ALA A 136 -6.41 7.42 1.79
C ALA A 136 -7.19 8.67 1.35
N PHE A 137 -8.53 8.64 1.43
CA PHE A 137 -9.37 9.74 0.96
C PHE A 137 -9.67 10.79 2.04
N ILE A 138 -9.69 10.41 3.33
CA ILE A 138 -10.13 11.28 4.44
C ILE A 138 -9.11 12.37 4.74
N THR A 139 -7.81 12.07 4.57
CA THR A 139 -6.74 13.02 4.87
C THR A 139 -5.83 13.23 3.66
N PRO A 140 -5.32 14.45 3.45
CA PRO A 140 -4.33 14.69 2.41
C PRO A 140 -2.98 14.01 2.70
N LEU A 141 -2.71 13.62 3.96
CA LEU A 141 -1.44 13.04 4.38
C LEU A 141 -1.26 11.58 3.94
N GLY A 142 -2.35 10.85 3.73
CA GLY A 142 -2.31 9.42 3.40
C GLY A 142 -1.69 9.12 2.03
N HIS A 143 -1.74 10.07 1.08
CA HIS A 143 -1.16 9.89 -0.25
C HIS A 143 -0.49 11.18 -0.75
N PRO A 144 0.75 11.12 -1.28
CA PRO A 144 1.47 12.30 -1.76
C PRO A 144 0.72 13.12 -2.81
N VAL A 145 -0.03 12.47 -3.69
CA VAL A 145 -0.83 13.13 -4.74
C VAL A 145 -1.88 14.07 -4.13
N ASN A 146 -2.48 13.72 -3.00
CA ASN A 146 -3.46 14.58 -2.32
C ASN A 146 -2.83 15.90 -1.87
N ILE A 147 -1.59 15.84 -1.36
CA ILE A 147 -0.83 17.04 -0.96
C ILE A 147 -0.49 17.90 -2.19
N MET A 148 -0.09 17.26 -3.30
CA MET A 148 0.27 17.96 -4.53
C MET A 148 -0.92 18.73 -5.14
N VAL A 149 -2.14 18.18 -5.05
CA VAL A 149 -3.36 18.81 -5.59
C VAL A 149 -3.94 19.86 -4.63
N MET A 150 -3.64 19.76 -3.34
CA MET A 150 -4.21 20.61 -2.30
C MET A 150 -3.94 22.10 -2.55
N ASN A 151 -2.69 22.49 -2.78
CA ASN A 151 -2.31 23.90 -2.99
C ASN A 151 -2.81 24.47 -4.32
N PRO A 152 -2.58 23.84 -5.49
CA PRO A 152 -3.08 24.36 -6.77
C PRO A 152 -4.61 24.40 -6.85
N GLY A 153 -5.28 23.45 -6.20
CA GLY A 153 -6.73 23.35 -6.19
C GLY A 153 -7.41 24.24 -5.15
N GLY A 154 -6.65 24.89 -4.27
CA GLY A 154 -7.21 25.70 -3.17
C GLY A 154 -7.98 24.88 -2.14
N TYR A 155 -7.72 23.57 -2.07
CA TYR A 155 -8.39 22.68 -1.13
C TYR A 155 -7.82 22.83 0.28
N THR A 156 -8.71 22.73 1.25
CA THR A 156 -8.34 22.69 2.67
C THR A 156 -8.42 21.27 3.21
N PHE A 157 -7.82 21.01 4.37
CA PHE A 157 -7.93 19.72 5.05
C PHE A 157 -9.40 19.30 5.26
N LYS A 158 -10.26 20.26 5.57
CA LYS A 158 -11.70 20.02 5.79
C LYS A 158 -12.41 19.50 4.54
N ASP A 159 -11.99 19.95 3.37
CA ASP A 159 -12.59 19.53 2.10
C ASP A 159 -12.30 18.04 1.85
N PHE A 160 -11.05 17.61 2.10
CA PHE A 160 -10.68 16.19 2.05
C PHE A 160 -11.52 15.36 3.04
N THR A 161 -11.61 15.80 4.29
CA THR A 161 -12.40 15.07 5.31
C THR A 161 -13.87 15.02 4.94
N ARG A 162 -14.45 16.12 4.45
CA ARG A 162 -15.87 16.22 4.13
C ARG A 162 -16.29 15.30 2.97
N VAL A 163 -15.46 15.21 1.96
CA VAL A 163 -15.72 14.37 0.77
C VAL A 163 -15.18 12.96 0.97
N GLY A 164 -13.99 12.85 1.54
CA GLY A 164 -13.29 11.58 1.74
C GLY A 164 -13.96 10.65 2.74
N PHE A 165 -14.58 11.19 3.80
CA PHE A 165 -15.24 10.35 4.81
C PHE A 165 -16.41 9.54 4.24
N PRO A 166 -17.43 10.15 3.59
CA PRO A 166 -18.52 9.38 2.99
C PRO A 166 -18.02 8.46 1.86
N LEU A 167 -17.06 8.93 1.06
CA LEU A 167 -16.46 8.12 -0.01
C LEU A 167 -15.79 6.85 0.57
N THR A 168 -15.02 7.00 1.63
CA THR A 168 -14.35 5.87 2.32
C THR A 168 -15.35 4.84 2.81
N ILE A 169 -16.47 5.29 3.39
CA ILE A 169 -17.54 4.38 3.85
C ILE A 169 -18.12 3.60 2.67
N VAL A 170 -18.48 4.29 1.59
CA VAL A 170 -19.05 3.64 0.39
C VAL A 170 -18.06 2.61 -0.17
N VAL A 171 -16.80 2.98 -0.34
CA VAL A 171 -15.78 2.08 -0.89
C VAL A 171 -15.50 0.91 0.06
N PHE A 172 -15.45 1.12 1.37
CA PHE A 172 -15.25 0.06 2.35
C PHE A 172 -16.33 -1.04 2.28
N PHE A 173 -17.59 -0.66 2.05
CA PHE A 173 -18.70 -1.63 1.95
C PHE A 173 -18.85 -2.23 0.55
N THR A 174 -18.16 -1.72 -0.46
CA THR A 174 -18.18 -2.26 -1.83
C THR A 174 -17.02 -3.21 -2.13
N ILE A 175 -16.01 -3.21 -1.31
CA ILE A 175 -14.87 -4.14 -1.38
C ILE A 175 -15.14 -5.36 -0.51
#